data_d2fd1df201a7b74af6d9de66490238ab
#
_entry.id   d2fd1df201a7b74af6d9de66490238ab
#
_cell.length_a   1.000
_cell.length_b   1.000
_cell.length_c   1.000
_cell.angle_alpha   90.00
_cell.angle_beta   90.00
_cell.angle_gamma   90.00
#
_symmetry.space_group_name_H-M   'P 1'
#
loop_
_entity.id
_entity.type
_entity.pdbx_description
1 polymer ?
#
loop_
_entity_poly.entity_id
_entity_poly.type
_entity_poly.pdbx_seq_one_letter_code
_entity_poly.pdbx_strand_id
1 'polypeptide(L)'
;MSRGYTARGFNSGRVTMRKIATGRAWVMALALLAGGSQSVAADLVLVAGATGRTGQQVVRELNAAGYRVRALVRDPAGARNVLGDGVEYAQGDVRERSTIDAALKGARYAISAVGATRKDPANGPEFVDFQGIRNLAEAAAAAKLDQLVVVSSAGVTREDHPLNKMFDNVLIWKGRGEEAVRASGVPYTIVRPGGLTDKPGGQSGVRLEQGDKGTGFIPLADVARVCVAALKSPAARNRTFELYSAQSGPDTDWDAAFARLAADPAPGPVQP
;
A
#
# COMPACT_ATOMS: atom_id res chain seq x y z
N MET A 1 -17.17 70.44 38.19
CA MET A 1 -17.77 70.14 39.48
C MET A 1 -17.03 68.94 40.02
N SER A 2 -16.03 69.19 40.79
CA SER A 2 -15.87 69.54 42.17
C SER A 2 -16.07 68.36 43.13
N ARG A 3 -14.98 68.12 43.85
CA ARG A 3 -14.79 67.60 45.21
C ARG A 3 -14.65 66.08 45.35
N GLY A 4 -13.72 65.54 46.09
CA GLY A 4 -12.70 66.08 46.99
C GLY A 4 -12.41 65.08 48.09
N TYR A 5 -11.13 64.95 48.41
CA TYR A 5 -10.58 64.65 49.76
C TYR A 5 -11.14 63.41 50.52
N THR A 6 -10.32 62.57 51.15
CA THR A 6 -9.31 62.82 52.19
C THR A 6 -8.43 61.58 52.47
N ALA A 7 -7.20 61.85 52.81
CA ALA A 7 -6.20 60.93 53.37
C ALA A 7 -6.45 60.74 54.88
N ARG A 8 -5.94 59.61 55.44
CA ARG A 8 -5.37 59.40 56.76
C ARG A 8 -5.17 57.88 56.92
N GLY A 9 -4.11 57.31 57.46
CA GLY A 9 -3.01 57.81 58.23
C GLY A 9 -2.19 56.61 58.69
N PHE A 10 -0.95 56.85 58.92
CA PHE A 10 0.12 55.98 59.47
C PHE A 10 -0.35 55.07 60.61
N ASN A 11 0.18 53.81 60.65
CA ASN A 11 0.71 53.29 61.90
C ASN A 11 1.86 52.26 61.65
N SER A 12 3.01 52.59 62.21
CA SER A 12 4.24 51.83 62.28
C SER A 12 4.13 50.79 63.38
N GLY A 13 4.32 49.53 63.06
CA GLY A 13 4.47 48.45 64.03
C GLY A 13 5.73 47.69 63.76
N ARG A 14 6.80 48.01 64.47
CA ARG A 14 8.04 47.22 64.53
C ARG A 14 7.75 45.95 65.32
N VAL A 15 8.02 44.77 64.72
CA VAL A 15 8.20 43.54 65.49
C VAL A 15 9.40 42.75 64.94
N THR A 16 10.36 42.69 65.78
CA THR A 16 11.54 41.88 65.99
C THR A 16 11.69 40.56 65.18
N MET A 17 12.92 40.44 64.66
CA MET A 17 13.54 39.19 64.19
C MET A 17 13.50 38.09 65.27
N ARG A 18 13.10 36.92 64.89
CA ARG A 18 13.58 35.67 65.49
C ARG A 18 14.16 34.80 64.40
N LYS A 19 15.50 34.63 64.46
CA LYS A 19 16.24 33.60 63.74
C LYS A 19 15.83 32.25 64.29
N ILE A 20 15.39 31.35 63.43
CA ILE A 20 15.49 29.92 63.70
C ILE A 20 16.14 29.31 62.45
N ALA A 21 17.33 28.79 62.69
CA ALA A 21 18.14 28.02 61.76
C ALA A 21 17.64 26.58 61.70
N THR A 22 18.10 25.89 60.67
CA THR A 22 18.15 24.45 60.36
C THR A 22 17.18 24.08 59.25
N GLY A 23 17.59 23.99 58.00
CA GLY A 23 18.36 22.86 57.52
C GLY A 23 17.43 21.81 56.95
N ARG A 24 17.20 21.87 55.64
CA ARG A 24 17.18 20.66 54.80
C ARG A 24 16.92 21.10 53.37
N ALA A 25 18.02 21.13 52.58
CA ALA A 25 17.94 21.31 51.12
C ALA A 25 17.20 20.10 50.54
N TRP A 26 16.01 20.34 50.02
CA TRP A 26 15.34 19.43 49.10
C TRP A 26 15.90 19.68 47.71
N VAL A 27 16.87 18.84 47.31
CA VAL A 27 17.28 18.73 45.90
C VAL A 27 16.13 18.02 45.19
N MET A 28 15.24 18.78 44.56
CA MET A 28 14.32 18.23 43.55
C MET A 28 15.19 17.83 42.33
N ALA A 29 15.51 16.56 42.23
CA ALA A 29 16.02 15.96 41.01
C ALA A 29 14.88 15.95 40.01
N LEU A 30 14.92 16.93 39.11
CA LEU A 30 14.09 16.97 37.89
C LEU A 30 14.62 15.86 36.98
N ALA A 31 14.10 14.64 37.12
CA ALA A 31 14.32 13.58 36.14
C ALA A 31 13.66 14.01 34.84
N LEU A 32 14.44 14.57 33.90
CA LEU A 32 14.06 14.69 32.52
C LEU A 32 13.84 13.25 31.99
N LEU A 33 12.60 12.81 31.96
CA LEU A 33 12.15 11.71 31.13
C LEU A 33 12.32 12.16 29.66
N ALA A 34 13.52 11.99 29.13
CA ALA A 34 13.75 11.98 27.71
C ALA A 34 13.01 10.75 27.17
N GLY A 35 11.72 10.89 26.99
CA GLY A 35 10.90 9.98 26.19
C GLY A 35 11.40 10.04 24.76
N GLY A 36 12.44 9.26 24.44
CA GLY A 36 12.86 9.04 23.07
C GLY A 36 11.66 8.47 22.33
N SER A 37 10.98 9.29 21.54
CA SER A 37 10.06 8.82 20.53
C SER A 37 10.86 7.91 19.63
N GLN A 38 10.78 6.60 19.84
CA GLN A 38 11.29 5.63 18.88
C GLN A 38 10.46 5.86 17.61
N SER A 39 11.06 6.52 16.64
CA SER A 39 10.51 6.59 15.29
C SER A 39 10.35 5.15 14.82
N VAL A 40 9.13 4.65 14.82
CA VAL A 40 8.83 3.36 14.20
C VAL A 40 9.20 3.53 12.73
N ALA A 41 10.21 2.80 12.29
CA ALA A 41 10.64 2.86 10.90
C ALA A 41 9.43 2.56 10.00
N ALA A 42 9.24 3.39 8.97
CA ALA A 42 8.13 3.20 8.05
C ALA A 42 8.18 1.80 7.42
N ASP A 43 7.02 1.18 7.29
CA ASP A 43 6.90 -0.16 6.68
C ASP A 43 7.46 -0.16 5.25
N LEU A 44 8.24 -1.17 4.93
CA LEU A 44 8.80 -1.36 3.59
C LEU A 44 7.83 -2.17 2.73
N VAL A 45 7.54 -1.64 1.54
CA VAL A 45 6.69 -2.27 0.53
C VAL A 45 7.54 -2.59 -0.71
N LEU A 46 7.57 -3.87 -1.11
CA LEU A 46 8.12 -4.26 -2.41
C LEU A 46 7.09 -3.97 -3.51
N VAL A 47 7.52 -3.29 -4.57
CA VAL A 47 6.69 -3.07 -5.77
C VAL A 47 7.33 -3.76 -6.97
N ALA A 48 6.69 -4.82 -7.46
CA ALA A 48 7.03 -5.45 -8.72
C ALA A 48 6.27 -4.77 -9.86
N GLY A 49 6.96 -4.48 -10.99
CA GLY A 49 6.38 -3.71 -12.09
C GLY A 49 6.31 -2.19 -11.83
N ALA A 50 7.14 -1.68 -10.92
CA ALA A 50 7.15 -0.29 -10.47
C ALA A 50 7.32 0.74 -11.60
N THR A 51 8.04 0.41 -12.68
CA THR A 51 8.27 1.31 -13.83
C THR A 51 7.12 1.33 -14.83
N GLY A 52 6.15 0.42 -14.73
CA GLY A 52 4.94 0.40 -15.54
C GLY A 52 3.98 1.54 -15.18
N ARG A 53 2.99 1.81 -16.06
CA ARG A 53 2.03 2.92 -15.86
C ARG A 53 1.30 2.84 -14.51
N THR A 54 0.78 1.66 -14.15
CA THR A 54 0.12 1.43 -12.86
C THR A 54 1.14 1.48 -11.71
N GLY A 55 2.30 0.83 -11.88
CA GLY A 55 3.35 0.77 -10.86
C GLY A 55 3.87 2.13 -10.45
N GLN A 56 4.04 3.07 -11.40
CA GLN A 56 4.43 4.44 -11.09
C GLN A 56 3.40 5.17 -10.19
N GLN A 57 2.10 4.95 -10.42
CA GLN A 57 1.06 5.51 -9.55
C GLN A 57 1.10 4.87 -8.16
N VAL A 58 1.30 3.54 -8.10
CA VAL A 58 1.47 2.81 -6.82
C VAL A 58 2.65 3.36 -6.02
N VAL A 59 3.80 3.58 -6.67
CA VAL A 59 4.98 4.16 -6.00
C VAL A 59 4.69 5.57 -5.46
N ARG A 60 4.02 6.42 -6.26
CA ARG A 60 3.62 7.77 -5.81
C ARG A 60 2.69 7.73 -4.61
N GLU A 61 1.68 6.88 -4.66
CA GLU A 61 0.70 6.74 -3.58
C GLU A 61 1.33 6.19 -2.30
N LEU A 62 2.22 5.19 -2.40
CA LEU A 62 2.97 4.66 -1.26
C LEU A 62 3.85 5.72 -0.61
N ASN A 63 4.59 6.50 -1.39
CA ASN A 63 5.41 7.59 -0.88
C ASN A 63 4.55 8.66 -0.19
N ALA A 64 3.40 9.03 -0.78
CA ALA A 64 2.46 9.97 -0.18
C ALA A 64 1.86 9.46 1.13
N ALA A 65 1.67 8.14 1.24
CA ALA A 65 1.18 7.47 2.45
C ALA A 65 2.30 7.19 3.50
N GLY A 66 3.54 7.61 3.24
CA GLY A 66 4.66 7.51 4.18
C GLY A 66 5.31 6.12 4.27
N TYR A 67 5.11 5.24 3.29
CA TYR A 67 5.82 3.96 3.21
C TYR A 67 7.23 4.13 2.65
N ARG A 68 8.13 3.25 3.04
CA ARG A 68 9.36 3.01 2.29
C ARG A 68 9.05 2.11 1.11
N VAL A 69 9.56 2.46 -0.06
CA VAL A 69 9.30 1.70 -1.29
C VAL A 69 10.59 1.07 -1.78
N ARG A 70 10.53 -0.23 -2.09
CA ARG A 70 11.56 -0.94 -2.85
C ARG A 70 10.97 -1.41 -4.18
N ALA A 71 11.55 -0.97 -5.28
CA ALA A 71 11.16 -1.37 -6.62
C ALA A 71 11.99 -2.57 -7.08
N LEU A 72 11.32 -3.69 -7.41
CA LEU A 72 11.95 -4.80 -8.13
C LEU A 72 12.00 -4.44 -9.61
N VAL A 73 13.18 -4.26 -10.15
CA VAL A 73 13.40 -3.76 -11.51
C VAL A 73 14.53 -4.50 -12.22
N ARG A 74 14.38 -4.69 -13.53
CA ARG A 74 15.41 -5.34 -14.35
C ARG A 74 16.60 -4.42 -14.64
N ASP A 75 16.34 -3.13 -14.77
CA ASP A 75 17.33 -2.07 -14.98
C ASP A 75 17.17 -0.97 -13.93
N PRO A 76 17.99 -0.97 -12.86
CA PRO A 76 17.94 0.04 -11.81
C PRO A 76 18.27 1.46 -12.30
N ALA A 77 19.17 1.59 -13.28
CA ALA A 77 19.55 2.91 -13.79
C ALA A 77 18.40 3.56 -14.58
N GLY A 78 17.79 2.80 -15.50
CA GLY A 78 16.62 3.25 -16.22
C GLY A 78 15.41 3.49 -15.31
N ALA A 79 15.23 2.66 -14.27
CA ALA A 79 14.17 2.82 -13.30
C ALA A 79 14.31 4.12 -12.48
N ARG A 80 15.54 4.51 -12.12
CA ARG A 80 15.81 5.76 -11.39
C ARG A 80 15.38 6.99 -12.18
N ASN A 81 15.54 6.99 -13.49
CA ASN A 81 15.08 8.08 -14.35
C ASN A 81 13.55 8.24 -14.35
N VAL A 82 12.82 7.16 -14.03
CA VAL A 82 11.34 7.14 -14.03
C VAL A 82 10.76 7.40 -12.64
N LEU A 83 11.38 6.85 -11.59
CA LEU A 83 10.83 6.83 -10.23
C LEU A 83 11.53 7.81 -9.28
N GLY A 84 12.72 8.33 -9.65
CA GLY A 84 13.50 9.27 -8.82
C GLY A 84 14.26 8.59 -7.67
N ASP A 85 14.79 9.41 -6.76
CA ASP A 85 15.69 8.96 -5.68
C ASP A 85 14.97 8.51 -4.39
N GLY A 86 13.66 8.74 -4.28
CA GLY A 86 12.87 8.37 -3.08
C GLY A 86 12.51 6.88 -2.97
N VAL A 87 13.17 6.02 -3.76
CA VAL A 87 12.86 4.59 -3.88
C VAL A 87 14.13 3.76 -3.74
N GLU A 88 14.08 2.66 -2.99
CA GLU A 88 15.12 1.64 -3.00
C GLU A 88 15.00 0.79 -4.28
N TYR A 89 16.10 0.49 -4.93
CA TYR A 89 16.11 -0.32 -6.17
C TYR A 89 16.74 -1.67 -5.91
N ALA A 90 15.95 -2.74 -6.11
CA ALA A 90 16.42 -4.12 -6.12
C ALA A 90 16.46 -4.60 -7.57
N GLN A 91 17.65 -4.96 -8.06
CA GLN A 91 17.76 -5.56 -9.38
C GLN A 91 17.25 -7.00 -9.36
N GLY A 92 16.33 -7.31 -10.28
CA GLY A 92 15.75 -8.65 -10.39
C GLY A 92 14.62 -8.73 -11.39
N ASP A 93 14.14 -9.95 -11.58
CA ASP A 93 13.03 -10.27 -12.47
C ASP A 93 12.04 -11.20 -11.77
N VAL A 94 10.73 -10.97 -11.94
CA VAL A 94 9.69 -11.83 -11.35
C VAL A 94 9.77 -13.29 -11.85
N ARG A 95 10.40 -13.54 -12.99
CA ARG A 95 10.64 -14.89 -13.54
C ARG A 95 11.73 -15.64 -12.77
N GLU A 96 12.55 -14.94 -11.99
CA GLU A 96 13.69 -15.48 -11.24
C GLU A 96 13.43 -15.40 -9.74
N ARG A 97 13.00 -16.50 -9.14
CA ARG A 97 12.60 -16.60 -7.74
C ARG A 97 13.66 -16.05 -6.77
N SER A 98 14.93 -16.36 -6.98
CA SER A 98 16.02 -15.93 -6.09
C SER A 98 16.17 -14.42 -6.00
N THR A 99 15.88 -13.70 -7.10
CA THR A 99 15.92 -12.23 -7.11
C THR A 99 14.77 -11.61 -6.33
N ILE A 100 13.59 -12.26 -6.33
CA ILE A 100 12.44 -11.87 -5.53
C ILE A 100 12.73 -12.10 -4.04
N ASP A 101 13.26 -13.27 -3.68
CA ASP A 101 13.59 -13.59 -2.29
C ASP A 101 14.59 -12.57 -1.70
N ALA A 102 15.58 -12.15 -2.51
CA ALA A 102 16.52 -11.11 -2.10
C ALA A 102 15.82 -9.73 -1.93
N ALA A 103 14.92 -9.37 -2.84
CA ALA A 103 14.21 -8.10 -2.82
C ALA A 103 13.19 -8.00 -1.68
N LEU A 104 12.64 -9.11 -1.22
CA LEU A 104 11.66 -9.17 -0.11
C LEU A 104 12.28 -9.02 1.27
N LYS A 105 13.63 -9.10 1.42
CA LYS A 105 14.26 -8.99 2.74
C LYS A 105 13.87 -7.69 3.45
N GLY A 106 13.23 -7.82 4.62
CA GLY A 106 12.76 -6.71 5.43
C GLY A 106 11.50 -6.02 4.91
N ALA A 107 10.91 -6.48 3.82
CA ALA A 107 9.60 -6.01 3.38
C ALA A 107 8.50 -6.59 4.26
N ARG A 108 7.52 -5.77 4.57
CA ARG A 108 6.31 -6.17 5.28
C ARG A 108 5.17 -6.50 4.34
N TYR A 109 5.13 -5.81 3.19
CA TYR A 109 4.10 -5.90 2.18
C TYR A 109 4.71 -6.00 0.79
N ALA A 110 3.91 -6.47 -0.17
CA ALA A 110 4.25 -6.36 -1.58
C ALA A 110 3.04 -5.97 -2.43
N ILE A 111 3.29 -5.21 -3.51
CA ILE A 111 2.31 -4.93 -4.55
C ILE A 111 2.89 -5.36 -5.89
N SER A 112 2.12 -6.16 -6.63
CA SER A 112 2.44 -6.52 -8.00
C SER A 112 1.57 -5.73 -8.97
N ALA A 113 2.22 -4.93 -9.81
CA ALA A 113 1.65 -4.26 -10.97
C ALA A 113 2.35 -4.71 -12.26
N VAL A 114 2.83 -5.97 -12.28
CA VAL A 114 3.47 -6.54 -13.47
C VAL A 114 2.45 -6.85 -14.56
N GLY A 115 2.92 -6.85 -15.80
CA GLY A 115 2.17 -7.30 -16.95
C GLY A 115 3.12 -7.55 -18.10
N ALA A 116 2.79 -8.54 -18.92
CA ALA A 116 3.57 -8.91 -20.09
C ALA A 116 3.68 -7.74 -21.08
N THR A 117 4.80 -7.68 -21.77
CA THR A 117 5.05 -6.70 -22.84
C THR A 117 5.12 -7.44 -24.18
N ARG A 118 4.46 -6.88 -25.19
CA ARG A 118 4.42 -7.46 -26.56
C ARG A 118 5.78 -7.49 -27.30
N LYS A 119 6.79 -6.80 -26.75
CA LYS A 119 8.03 -6.58 -27.50
C LYS A 119 8.99 -7.76 -27.46
N ASP A 120 8.80 -8.70 -26.54
CA ASP A 120 9.70 -9.81 -26.30
C ASP A 120 8.89 -11.06 -25.91
N PRO A 121 8.87 -12.11 -26.73
CA PRO A 121 8.15 -13.35 -26.42
C PRO A 121 8.57 -13.98 -25.09
N ALA A 122 9.84 -13.84 -24.69
CA ALA A 122 10.32 -14.31 -23.40
C ALA A 122 9.71 -13.55 -22.19
N ASN A 123 9.06 -12.41 -22.46
CA ASN A 123 8.24 -11.65 -21.51
C ASN A 123 6.73 -11.78 -21.79
N GLY A 124 6.31 -12.87 -22.40
CA GLY A 124 4.91 -13.17 -22.67
C GLY A 124 4.08 -13.39 -21.40
N PRO A 125 2.75 -13.42 -21.55
CA PRO A 125 1.83 -13.53 -20.40
C PRO A 125 2.05 -14.79 -19.56
N GLU A 126 2.38 -15.92 -20.17
CA GLU A 126 2.71 -17.16 -19.44
C GLU A 126 3.86 -16.95 -18.44
N PHE A 127 4.92 -16.27 -18.87
CA PHE A 127 6.12 -16.11 -18.05
C PHE A 127 5.98 -15.00 -17.01
N VAL A 128 5.25 -13.93 -17.33
CA VAL A 128 5.13 -12.74 -16.48
C VAL A 128 3.86 -12.78 -15.65
N ASP A 129 2.69 -12.95 -16.30
CA ASP A 129 1.39 -12.85 -15.63
C ASP A 129 1.01 -14.13 -14.88
N PHE A 130 1.61 -15.30 -15.23
CA PHE A 130 1.43 -16.53 -14.48
C PHE A 130 2.67 -16.91 -13.68
N GLN A 131 3.78 -17.33 -14.32
CA GLN A 131 4.95 -17.84 -13.59
C GLN A 131 5.56 -16.79 -12.67
N GLY A 132 5.66 -15.54 -13.14
CA GLY A 132 6.17 -14.42 -12.34
C GLY A 132 5.30 -14.11 -11.12
N ILE A 133 3.97 -14.15 -11.28
CA ILE A 133 3.04 -13.96 -10.15
C ILE A 133 3.11 -15.13 -9.18
N ARG A 134 3.19 -16.37 -9.66
CA ARG A 134 3.40 -17.55 -8.82
C ARG A 134 4.67 -17.45 -7.99
N ASN A 135 5.79 -17.13 -8.63
CA ASN A 135 7.07 -16.96 -7.95
C ASN A 135 6.99 -15.89 -6.85
N LEU A 136 6.33 -14.75 -7.15
CA LEU A 136 6.16 -13.66 -6.18
C LEU A 136 5.27 -14.10 -5.00
N ALA A 137 4.16 -14.79 -5.25
CA ALA A 137 3.24 -15.26 -4.22
C ALA A 137 3.90 -16.28 -3.29
N GLU A 138 4.61 -17.27 -3.85
CA GLU A 138 5.36 -18.23 -3.07
C GLU A 138 6.50 -17.59 -2.26
N ALA A 139 7.21 -16.59 -2.85
CA ALA A 139 8.24 -15.84 -2.13
C ALA A 139 7.64 -15.01 -0.99
N ALA A 140 6.51 -14.37 -1.23
CA ALA A 140 5.79 -13.58 -0.24
C ALA A 140 5.31 -14.45 0.94
N ALA A 141 4.81 -15.66 0.66
CA ALA A 141 4.42 -16.63 1.68
C ALA A 141 5.63 -17.10 2.50
N ALA A 142 6.73 -17.46 1.84
CA ALA A 142 7.98 -17.86 2.50
C ALA A 142 8.57 -16.76 3.38
N ALA A 143 8.49 -15.50 2.93
CA ALA A 143 8.89 -14.31 3.68
C ALA A 143 7.88 -13.91 4.77
N LYS A 144 6.73 -14.57 4.86
CA LYS A 144 5.63 -14.29 5.80
C LYS A 144 5.16 -12.83 5.74
N LEU A 145 4.96 -12.32 4.52
CA LEU A 145 4.43 -10.96 4.37
C LEU A 145 3.05 -10.84 5.01
N ASP A 146 2.75 -9.67 5.55
CA ASP A 146 1.43 -9.36 6.12
C ASP A 146 0.35 -9.30 5.05
N GLN A 147 0.71 -8.88 3.81
CA GLN A 147 -0.19 -8.86 2.65
C GLN A 147 0.55 -8.72 1.33
N LEU A 148 0.05 -9.43 0.31
CA LEU A 148 0.38 -9.27 -1.10
C LEU A 148 -0.82 -8.71 -1.85
N VAL A 149 -0.67 -7.57 -2.52
CA VAL A 149 -1.70 -7.03 -3.43
C VAL A 149 -1.29 -7.27 -4.87
N VAL A 150 -2.20 -7.85 -5.67
CA VAL A 150 -1.92 -8.16 -7.08
C VAL A 150 -2.91 -7.40 -7.97
N VAL A 151 -2.38 -6.61 -8.90
CA VAL A 151 -3.16 -5.97 -9.95
C VAL A 151 -3.31 -6.95 -11.11
N SER A 152 -4.53 -7.47 -11.25
CA SER A 152 -4.96 -8.35 -12.32
C SER A 152 -5.75 -7.57 -13.38
N SER A 153 -6.88 -8.10 -13.86
CA SER A 153 -7.76 -7.42 -14.84
C SER A 153 -9.20 -7.92 -14.71
N ALA A 154 -10.16 -7.06 -14.90
CA ALA A 154 -11.53 -7.48 -15.21
C ALA A 154 -11.52 -8.29 -16.51
N GLY A 155 -12.38 -9.30 -16.59
CA GLY A 155 -12.49 -10.20 -17.73
C GLY A 155 -11.69 -11.50 -17.62
N VAL A 156 -10.92 -11.72 -16.54
CA VAL A 156 -10.08 -12.93 -16.40
C VAL A 156 -10.88 -14.23 -16.34
N THR A 157 -12.17 -14.19 -15.98
CA THR A 157 -13.04 -15.37 -15.97
C THR A 157 -13.72 -15.62 -17.31
N ARG A 158 -13.48 -14.79 -18.31
CA ARG A 158 -14.09 -14.88 -19.65
C ARG A 158 -13.06 -15.31 -20.67
N GLU A 159 -13.01 -16.60 -20.99
CA GLU A 159 -12.03 -17.18 -21.91
C GLU A 159 -12.15 -16.61 -23.34
N ASP A 160 -13.36 -16.28 -23.78
CA ASP A 160 -13.67 -15.70 -25.09
C ASP A 160 -13.40 -14.20 -25.18
N HIS A 161 -12.92 -13.56 -24.09
CA HIS A 161 -12.71 -12.12 -24.07
C HIS A 161 -11.73 -11.67 -25.18
N PRO A 162 -12.03 -10.59 -25.92
CA PRO A 162 -11.22 -10.14 -27.05
C PRO A 162 -9.74 -9.91 -26.73
N LEU A 163 -9.41 -9.51 -25.50
CA LEU A 163 -8.02 -9.32 -25.06
C LEU A 163 -7.19 -10.61 -25.14
N ASN A 164 -7.80 -11.79 -24.99
CA ASN A 164 -7.08 -13.05 -25.12
C ASN A 164 -6.58 -13.25 -26.55
N LYS A 165 -7.41 -12.94 -27.55
CA LYS A 165 -7.00 -13.00 -28.97
C LYS A 165 -5.97 -11.93 -29.33
N MET A 166 -6.04 -10.76 -28.71
CA MET A 166 -5.17 -9.62 -29.00
C MET A 166 -3.80 -9.69 -28.32
N PHE A 167 -3.70 -10.39 -27.16
CA PHE A 167 -2.56 -10.34 -26.24
C PHE A 167 -2.18 -11.72 -25.71
N ASP A 168 -2.08 -12.71 -26.58
CA ASP A 168 -1.54 -14.04 -26.27
C ASP A 168 -2.15 -14.69 -25.02
N ASN A 169 -3.48 -14.72 -24.94
CA ASN A 169 -4.25 -15.27 -23.82
C ASN A 169 -3.96 -14.60 -22.47
N VAL A 170 -3.67 -13.29 -22.48
CA VAL A 170 -3.25 -12.55 -21.29
C VAL A 170 -4.19 -12.72 -20.09
N LEU A 171 -5.51 -12.74 -20.32
CA LEU A 171 -6.47 -12.89 -19.21
C LEU A 171 -6.49 -14.31 -18.67
N ILE A 172 -6.32 -15.31 -19.52
CA ILE A 172 -6.19 -16.72 -19.07
C ILE A 172 -4.96 -16.88 -18.19
N TRP A 173 -3.81 -16.32 -18.60
CA TRP A 173 -2.58 -16.39 -17.81
C TRP A 173 -2.65 -15.60 -16.51
N LYS A 174 -3.34 -14.44 -16.51
CA LYS A 174 -3.63 -13.69 -15.29
C LYS A 174 -4.51 -14.51 -14.33
N GLY A 175 -5.55 -15.18 -14.84
CA GLY A 175 -6.41 -16.07 -14.06
C GLY A 175 -5.61 -17.17 -13.36
N ARG A 176 -4.70 -17.84 -14.08
CA ARG A 176 -3.78 -18.83 -13.50
C ARG A 176 -2.83 -18.23 -12.45
N GLY A 177 -2.36 -16.99 -12.68
CA GLY A 177 -1.59 -16.25 -11.69
C GLY A 177 -2.38 -16.01 -10.41
N GLU A 178 -3.64 -15.62 -10.52
CA GLU A 178 -4.54 -15.45 -9.38
C GLU A 178 -4.77 -16.75 -8.60
N GLU A 179 -4.94 -17.88 -9.31
CA GLU A 179 -5.05 -19.20 -8.68
C GLU A 179 -3.80 -19.54 -7.87
N ALA A 180 -2.61 -19.26 -8.43
CA ALA A 180 -1.35 -19.44 -7.72
C ALA A 180 -1.24 -18.56 -6.48
N VAL A 181 -1.72 -17.31 -6.53
CA VAL A 181 -1.79 -16.41 -5.36
C VAL A 181 -2.69 -17.01 -4.28
N ARG A 182 -3.89 -17.47 -4.63
CA ARG A 182 -4.84 -18.08 -3.68
C ARG A 182 -4.26 -19.33 -3.03
N ALA A 183 -3.54 -20.14 -3.81
CA ALA A 183 -2.94 -21.39 -3.32
C ALA A 183 -1.66 -21.19 -2.48
N SER A 184 -1.01 -20.02 -2.54
CA SER A 184 0.30 -19.78 -1.91
C SER A 184 0.28 -19.71 -0.39
N GLY A 185 -0.89 -19.44 0.21
CA GLY A 185 -1.05 -19.24 1.65
C GLY A 185 -0.64 -17.85 2.17
N VAL A 186 -0.13 -16.94 1.33
CA VAL A 186 0.09 -15.55 1.73
C VAL A 186 -1.27 -14.82 1.88
N PRO A 187 -1.46 -13.96 2.91
CA PRO A 187 -2.62 -13.07 2.89
C PRO A 187 -2.57 -12.17 1.65
N TYR A 188 -3.66 -12.12 0.88
CA TYR A 188 -3.65 -11.42 -0.40
C TYR A 188 -4.87 -10.52 -0.62
N THR A 189 -4.75 -9.62 -1.59
CA THR A 189 -5.86 -8.94 -2.26
C THR A 189 -5.62 -8.98 -3.77
N ILE A 190 -6.59 -9.44 -4.54
CA ILE A 190 -6.56 -9.43 -5.99
C ILE A 190 -7.50 -8.34 -6.50
N VAL A 191 -6.90 -7.37 -7.19
CA VAL A 191 -7.59 -6.20 -7.73
C VAL A 191 -7.70 -6.36 -9.23
N ARG A 192 -8.91 -6.35 -9.78
CA ARG A 192 -9.21 -6.51 -11.21
C ARG A 192 -9.73 -5.20 -11.79
N PRO A 193 -8.88 -4.27 -12.21
CA PRO A 193 -9.35 -3.03 -12.82
C PRO A 193 -10.06 -3.27 -14.15
N GLY A 194 -11.05 -2.45 -14.44
CA GLY A 194 -11.57 -2.29 -15.80
C GLY A 194 -10.61 -1.58 -16.73
N GLY A 195 -11.09 -0.99 -17.81
CA GLY A 195 -10.27 -0.22 -18.75
C GLY A 195 -9.51 0.92 -18.07
N LEU A 196 -8.19 0.90 -18.18
CA LEU A 196 -7.32 1.87 -17.51
C LEU A 196 -7.27 3.21 -18.27
N THR A 197 -7.36 4.32 -17.55
CA THR A 197 -7.25 5.67 -18.12
C THR A 197 -6.17 6.50 -17.43
N ASP A 198 -5.66 7.51 -18.16
CA ASP A 198 -4.70 8.49 -17.62
C ASP A 198 -5.40 9.73 -17.02
N LYS A 199 -6.71 9.66 -16.80
CA LYS A 199 -7.44 10.75 -16.15
C LYS A 199 -6.94 10.94 -14.72
N PRO A 200 -7.05 12.16 -14.15
CA PRO A 200 -6.75 12.38 -12.74
C PRO A 200 -7.59 11.46 -11.84
N GLY A 201 -6.96 10.87 -10.82
CA GLY A 201 -7.66 10.10 -9.81
C GLY A 201 -8.37 10.98 -8.79
N GLY A 202 -9.27 10.38 -7.99
CA GLY A 202 -9.97 11.06 -6.91
C GLY A 202 -11.07 12.03 -7.36
N GLN A 203 -11.42 12.03 -8.64
CA GLN A 203 -12.48 12.89 -9.19
C GLN A 203 -13.85 12.21 -9.13
N SER A 204 -13.89 10.90 -9.09
CA SER A 204 -15.09 10.08 -9.02
C SER A 204 -14.96 9.07 -7.89
N GLY A 205 -16.07 8.54 -7.42
CA GLY A 205 -16.06 7.37 -6.54
C GLY A 205 -15.49 6.13 -7.26
N VAL A 206 -15.20 5.12 -6.46
CA VAL A 206 -14.76 3.81 -6.95
C VAL A 206 -15.80 2.77 -6.58
N ARG A 207 -16.21 1.99 -7.56
CA ARG A 207 -17.14 0.88 -7.40
C ARG A 207 -16.36 -0.42 -7.36
N LEU A 208 -16.51 -1.17 -6.26
CA LEU A 208 -15.97 -2.51 -6.08
C LEU A 208 -17.06 -3.52 -6.40
N GLU A 209 -16.77 -4.47 -7.27
CA GLU A 209 -17.69 -5.54 -7.66
C GLU A 209 -17.02 -6.90 -7.58
N GLN A 210 -17.81 -7.96 -7.57
CA GLN A 210 -17.34 -9.34 -7.60
C GLN A 210 -18.09 -10.15 -8.64
N GLY A 211 -17.41 -11.17 -9.19
CA GLY A 211 -18.00 -12.10 -10.14
C GLY A 211 -17.76 -11.76 -11.62
N ASP A 212 -16.93 -10.77 -11.88
CA ASP A 212 -16.45 -10.37 -13.23
C ASP A 212 -17.57 -10.10 -14.24
N LYS A 213 -18.69 -9.51 -13.78
CA LYS A 213 -19.88 -9.22 -14.60
C LYS A 213 -19.94 -7.78 -15.08
N GLY A 214 -19.23 -6.89 -14.41
CA GLY A 214 -19.22 -5.46 -14.69
C GLY A 214 -18.38 -5.09 -15.91
N THR A 215 -18.57 -3.84 -16.33
CA THR A 215 -17.74 -3.17 -17.35
C THR A 215 -17.53 -1.72 -16.94
N GLY A 216 -16.47 -1.10 -17.44
CA GLY A 216 -16.19 0.29 -17.18
C GLY A 216 -14.71 0.62 -17.27
N PHE A 217 -14.40 1.83 -16.87
CA PHE A 217 -13.05 2.38 -16.87
C PHE A 217 -12.68 2.87 -15.47
N ILE A 218 -11.37 2.99 -15.19
CA ILE A 218 -10.87 3.54 -13.95
C ILE A 218 -9.53 4.25 -14.20
N PRO A 219 -9.27 5.40 -13.56
CA PRO A 219 -7.95 6.04 -13.55
C PRO A 219 -6.89 5.16 -12.90
N LEU A 220 -5.70 5.13 -13.49
CA LEU A 220 -4.53 4.43 -12.92
C LEU A 220 -4.22 4.84 -11.47
N ALA A 221 -4.40 6.13 -11.17
CA ALA A 221 -4.19 6.66 -9.83
C ALA A 221 -5.21 6.10 -8.82
N ASP A 222 -6.47 5.88 -9.23
CA ASP A 222 -7.48 5.28 -8.34
C ASP A 222 -7.21 3.80 -8.09
N VAL A 223 -6.70 3.07 -9.10
CA VAL A 223 -6.20 1.69 -8.87
C VAL A 223 -5.10 1.68 -7.80
N ALA A 224 -4.15 2.61 -7.90
CA ALA A 224 -3.06 2.72 -6.93
C ALA A 224 -3.57 3.02 -5.52
N ARG A 225 -4.51 3.96 -5.37
CA ARG A 225 -5.15 4.30 -4.07
C ARG A 225 -5.80 3.08 -3.42
N VAL A 226 -6.56 2.29 -4.19
CA VAL A 226 -7.18 1.06 -3.69
C VAL A 226 -6.12 0.03 -3.29
N CYS A 227 -5.07 -0.17 -4.10
CA CYS A 227 -3.98 -1.11 -3.77
C CYS A 227 -3.28 -0.73 -2.46
N VAL A 228 -3.00 0.56 -2.25
CA VAL A 228 -2.32 1.05 -1.03
C VAL A 228 -3.25 0.95 0.18
N ALA A 229 -4.53 1.30 0.03
CA ALA A 229 -5.52 1.15 1.09
C ALA A 229 -5.68 -0.31 1.54
N ALA A 230 -5.61 -1.26 0.60
CA ALA A 230 -5.74 -2.69 0.90
C ALA A 230 -4.60 -3.23 1.78
N LEU A 231 -3.38 -2.65 1.75
CA LEU A 231 -2.21 -3.19 2.44
C LEU A 231 -2.41 -3.38 3.95
N LYS A 232 -3.07 -2.44 4.61
CA LYS A 232 -3.29 -2.48 6.07
C LYS A 232 -4.70 -2.89 6.47
N SER A 233 -5.60 -3.07 5.51
CA SER A 233 -6.99 -3.40 5.78
C SER A 233 -7.18 -4.91 6.00
N PRO A 234 -7.53 -5.36 7.20
CA PRO A 234 -7.92 -6.75 7.42
C PRO A 234 -9.14 -7.14 6.57
N ALA A 235 -10.02 -6.18 6.28
CA ALA A 235 -11.22 -6.41 5.47
C ALA A 235 -10.91 -6.67 3.98
N ALA A 236 -9.73 -6.27 3.50
CA ALA A 236 -9.29 -6.55 2.13
C ALA A 236 -8.62 -7.92 1.96
N ARG A 237 -8.26 -8.60 3.07
CA ARG A 237 -7.54 -9.88 3.01
C ARG A 237 -8.39 -10.99 2.40
N ASN A 238 -7.76 -11.77 1.53
CA ASN A 238 -8.35 -12.90 0.82
C ASN A 238 -9.64 -12.50 0.09
N ARG A 239 -9.53 -11.41 -0.67
CA ARG A 239 -10.61 -10.88 -1.49
C ARG A 239 -10.14 -10.64 -2.91
N THR A 240 -10.99 -11.03 -3.86
CA THR A 240 -10.85 -10.72 -5.28
C THR A 240 -12.02 -9.85 -5.69
N PHE A 241 -11.75 -8.73 -6.36
CA PHE A 241 -12.80 -7.82 -6.79
C PHE A 241 -12.39 -6.97 -7.99
N GLU A 242 -13.36 -6.57 -8.77
CA GLU A 242 -13.25 -5.67 -9.90
C GLU A 242 -13.35 -4.21 -9.45
N LEU A 243 -12.66 -3.31 -10.19
CA LEU A 243 -12.67 -1.87 -9.96
C LEU A 243 -13.17 -1.10 -11.16
N TYR A 244 -14.09 -0.19 -10.93
CA TYR A 244 -14.58 0.76 -11.93
C TYR A 244 -14.81 2.13 -11.29
N SER A 245 -14.75 3.20 -12.10
CA SER A 245 -15.21 4.52 -11.64
C SER A 245 -16.72 4.48 -11.37
N ALA A 246 -17.16 5.13 -10.30
CA ALA A 246 -18.56 5.35 -9.97
C ALA A 246 -18.98 6.78 -10.31
N GLN A 247 -20.29 7.02 -10.40
CA GLN A 247 -20.84 8.38 -10.61
C GLN A 247 -20.89 9.19 -9.31
N SER A 248 -20.87 8.52 -8.16
CA SER A 248 -20.81 9.16 -6.83
C SER A 248 -19.45 9.81 -6.58
N GLY A 249 -19.38 10.76 -5.64
CA GLY A 249 -18.13 11.39 -5.22
C GLY A 249 -17.10 10.39 -4.67
N PRO A 250 -15.86 10.83 -4.39
CA PRO A 250 -14.79 9.96 -3.99
C PRO A 250 -15.11 9.22 -2.69
N ASP A 251 -14.98 7.88 -2.72
CA ASP A 251 -15.03 7.05 -1.53
C ASP A 251 -13.79 7.32 -0.68
N THR A 252 -13.99 7.49 0.61
CA THR A 252 -12.92 7.74 1.58
C THR A 252 -12.81 6.64 2.64
N ASP A 253 -13.83 5.80 2.79
CA ASP A 253 -13.87 4.69 3.74
C ASP A 253 -13.65 3.35 3.02
N TRP A 254 -12.36 3.05 2.79
CA TRP A 254 -11.95 1.79 2.15
C TRP A 254 -12.24 0.56 3.01
N ASP A 255 -12.12 0.65 4.33
CA ASP A 255 -12.39 -0.49 5.22
C ASP A 255 -13.86 -0.90 5.15
N ALA A 256 -14.77 0.07 5.17
CA ALA A 256 -16.19 -0.21 4.97
C ALA A 256 -16.49 -0.76 3.56
N ALA A 257 -15.79 -0.26 2.53
CA ALA A 257 -15.95 -0.77 1.17
C ALA A 257 -15.48 -2.22 1.03
N PHE A 258 -14.30 -2.56 1.57
CA PHE A 258 -13.77 -3.93 1.56
C PHE A 258 -14.60 -4.89 2.43
N ALA A 259 -15.16 -4.42 3.54
CA ALA A 259 -15.99 -5.25 4.42
C ALA A 259 -17.30 -5.75 3.78
N ARG A 260 -17.78 -5.08 2.72
CA ARG A 260 -18.95 -5.50 1.95
C ARG A 260 -18.67 -6.63 0.97
N LEU A 261 -17.38 -6.89 0.68
CA LEU A 261 -16.98 -7.94 -0.25
C LEU A 261 -17.01 -9.31 0.44
N ALA A 262 -17.46 -10.32 -0.27
CA ALA A 262 -17.31 -11.69 0.17
C ALA A 262 -15.84 -12.13 0.18
N ALA A 263 -15.44 -12.93 1.14
CA ALA A 263 -14.13 -13.57 1.10
C ALA A 263 -14.07 -14.58 -0.04
N ASP A 264 -12.91 -14.72 -0.64
CA ASP A 264 -12.69 -15.79 -1.60
C ASP A 264 -12.85 -17.15 -0.90
N PRO A 265 -13.38 -18.18 -1.59
CA PRO A 265 -13.44 -19.53 -1.03
C PRO A 265 -12.01 -20.01 -0.72
N ALA A 266 -11.89 -20.86 0.31
CA ALA A 266 -10.62 -21.52 0.58
C ALA A 266 -10.12 -22.23 -0.69
N PRO A 267 -8.80 -22.15 -0.99
CA PRO A 267 -8.26 -22.81 -2.17
C PRO A 267 -8.60 -24.30 -2.15
N GLY A 268 -9.19 -24.78 -3.23
CA GLY A 268 -9.37 -26.20 -3.45
C GLY A 268 -8.02 -26.91 -3.59
N PRO A 269 -7.96 -28.24 -3.52
CA PRO A 269 -6.75 -28.96 -3.79
C PRO A 269 -6.26 -28.59 -5.20
N VAL A 270 -4.97 -28.19 -5.28
CA VAL A 270 -4.33 -27.88 -6.56
C VAL A 270 -4.43 -29.13 -7.43
N GLN A 271 -5.15 -29.04 -8.52
CA GLN A 271 -5.13 -30.10 -9.53
C GLN A 271 -3.76 -30.11 -10.20
N PRO A 272 -3.15 -31.29 -10.35
CA PRO A 272 -1.79 -31.44 -10.90
C PRO A 272 -1.67 -30.98 -12.35
#